data_47d8779a675d2654c34cffafbff36eee
#
_entry.id   47d8779a675d2654c34cffafbff36eee
#
_cell.length_a   1.000
_cell.length_b   1.000
_cell.length_c   1.000
_cell.angle_alpha   90.00
_cell.angle_beta   90.00
_cell.angle_gamma   90.00
#
_symmetry.space_group_name_H-M   'P 1'
#
loop_
_entity.id
_entity.type
_entity.pdbx_description
1 polymer ?
#
loop_
_entity_poly.entity_id
_entity_poly.type
_entity_poly.pdbx_seq_one_letter_code
_entity_poly.pdbx_strand_id
1 'polypeptide(L)'
;PEFTIENVEKESRGSDIILYIDDDCKEFLEETRISSLLTKYCRFLPIPIAFGKKKEWKDGKQVETNEDNVINETYPLWTRKPVELKDEDYKKFYRELYPMADEPLFWIHLNVDYPFNLTGILYFPKVKSNIELQKNKIQLYCNQVYVTDSVEGIVPDFLTLLHGVIDSPDIPLNVSRSYLQSDSNVKKISTYISKKVSDRLQAIFKNDRKEFEEKWDDLKIFINYGMLTQEEFYEKANKFALLKDTDDKYYTYEEYQSLIKDNQTDKDGNLIYLYATHADEQYSYIDAAKNKGYNVLLMDGQLDVAMVSMLEQKFEKSRFTRVDSDVIDRLIAKEERKDASLEAGQRDILSSIFRRQLPQMKKVEFNVETQSLGETGTPIMITQSEYMRRMK
;
A
#
# COMPACT_ATOMS: atom_id res chain seq x y z
N PRO A 1 -19.39 46.88 3.36
CA PRO A 1 -18.21 47.26 2.56
C PRO A 1 -18.63 48.35 1.59
N GLU A 2 -17.88 49.45 1.58
CA GLU A 2 -18.04 50.54 0.64
C GLU A 2 -17.09 50.32 -0.53
N PHE A 3 -17.49 50.65 -1.75
CA PHE A 3 -16.63 50.61 -2.92
C PHE A 3 -16.80 51.90 -3.73
N THR A 4 -15.75 52.32 -4.39
CA THR A 4 -15.75 53.48 -5.29
C THR A 4 -15.41 53.00 -6.69
N ILE A 5 -16.08 53.54 -7.69
CA ILE A 5 -15.78 53.29 -9.11
C ILE A 5 -15.32 54.61 -9.74
N GLU A 6 -14.13 54.59 -10.31
CA GLU A 6 -13.54 55.72 -10.98
C GLU A 6 -13.04 55.30 -12.38
N ASN A 7 -13.13 56.16 -13.37
CA ASN A 7 -12.55 55.95 -14.69
C ASN A 7 -11.06 56.32 -14.61
N VAL A 8 -10.21 55.36 -15.03
CA VAL A 8 -8.75 55.57 -15.11
C VAL A 8 -8.27 55.33 -16.53
N GLU A 9 -7.25 56.08 -16.97
CA GLU A 9 -6.55 55.83 -18.21
C GLU A 9 -5.44 54.79 -17.94
N LYS A 10 -5.34 53.81 -18.82
CA LYS A 10 -4.31 52.76 -18.75
C LYS A 10 -3.65 52.61 -20.13
N GLU A 11 -2.33 52.70 -20.17
CA GLU A 11 -1.54 52.65 -21.43
C GLU A 11 -1.58 51.26 -22.08
N SER A 12 -1.71 50.21 -21.28
CA SER A 12 -1.71 48.80 -21.75
C SER A 12 -2.99 48.07 -21.35
N ARG A 13 -3.38 47.10 -22.19
CA ARG A 13 -4.49 46.19 -21.87
C ARG A 13 -4.13 45.31 -20.67
N GLY A 14 -5.04 45.17 -19.72
CA GLY A 14 -4.88 44.30 -18.55
C GLY A 14 -5.54 44.91 -17.31
N SER A 15 -5.44 44.20 -16.18
CA SER A 15 -5.94 44.63 -14.86
C SER A 15 -4.81 44.58 -13.86
N ASP A 16 -4.77 45.57 -12.98
CA ASP A 16 -3.86 45.61 -11.84
C ASP A 16 -4.65 45.30 -10.58
N ILE A 17 -4.19 44.39 -9.76
CA ILE A 17 -4.76 44.08 -8.46
C ILE A 17 -3.73 44.49 -7.43
N ILE A 18 -4.10 45.51 -6.61
CA ILE A 18 -3.21 46.07 -5.59
C ILE A 18 -3.80 45.71 -4.21
N LEU A 19 -3.02 45.01 -3.42
CA LEU A 19 -3.36 44.64 -2.05
C LEU A 19 -2.51 45.45 -1.08
N TYR A 20 -3.16 46.21 -0.19
CA TYR A 20 -2.48 46.89 0.90
C TYR A 20 -2.33 45.89 2.05
N ILE A 21 -1.09 45.64 2.45
CA ILE A 21 -0.73 44.63 3.42
C ILE A 21 -0.66 45.27 4.82
N ASP A 22 -1.32 44.67 5.77
CA ASP A 22 -1.28 45.07 7.18
C ASP A 22 0.07 44.74 7.82
N ASP A 23 0.41 45.40 8.90
CA ASP A 23 1.68 45.24 9.60
C ASP A 23 1.92 43.82 10.08
N ASP A 24 0.89 43.11 10.45
CA ASP A 24 0.95 41.69 10.89
C ASP A 24 1.18 40.72 9.72
N CYS A 25 1.04 41.18 8.48
CA CYS A 25 1.14 40.38 7.27
C CYS A 25 2.34 40.77 6.36
N LYS A 26 3.32 41.47 6.90
CA LYS A 26 4.50 41.95 6.14
C LYS A 26 5.32 40.85 5.48
N GLU A 27 5.21 39.60 5.96
CA GLU A 27 5.86 38.44 5.31
C GLU A 27 5.50 38.30 3.83
N PHE A 28 4.28 38.73 3.43
CA PHE A 28 3.82 38.67 2.03
C PHE A 28 4.41 39.78 1.15
N LEU A 29 5.25 40.65 1.67
CA LEU A 29 6.05 41.60 0.89
C LEU A 29 7.44 41.01 0.50
N GLU A 30 7.77 39.83 1.06
CA GLU A 30 9.04 39.18 0.79
C GLU A 30 8.97 38.28 -0.46
N GLU A 31 9.93 38.47 -1.39
CA GLU A 31 10.03 37.70 -2.64
C GLU A 31 10.03 36.20 -2.39
N THR A 32 10.79 35.73 -1.41
CA THR A 32 10.91 34.30 -1.05
C THR A 32 9.58 33.72 -0.60
N ARG A 33 8.80 34.50 0.18
CA ARG A 33 7.48 34.05 0.66
C ARG A 33 6.49 33.95 -0.48
N ILE A 34 6.42 34.95 -1.35
CA ILE A 34 5.54 34.92 -2.52
C ILE A 34 5.96 33.81 -3.48
N SER A 35 7.24 33.67 -3.76
CA SER A 35 7.75 32.60 -4.64
C SER A 35 7.35 31.21 -4.12
N SER A 36 7.45 30.96 -2.81
CA SER A 36 7.03 29.69 -2.21
C SER A 36 5.53 29.41 -2.35
N LEU A 37 4.71 30.43 -2.19
CA LEU A 37 3.26 30.33 -2.39
C LEU A 37 2.89 30.08 -3.84
N LEU A 38 3.50 30.81 -4.77
CA LEU A 38 3.28 30.62 -6.20
C LEU A 38 3.72 29.21 -6.63
N THR A 39 4.85 28.72 -6.14
CA THR A 39 5.30 27.35 -6.40
C THR A 39 4.33 26.32 -5.87
N LYS A 40 3.77 26.53 -4.67
CA LYS A 40 2.84 25.59 -4.07
C LYS A 40 1.49 25.54 -4.79
N TYR A 41 0.89 26.70 -5.07
CA TYR A 41 -0.50 26.78 -5.52
C TYR A 41 -0.66 26.99 -7.01
N CYS A 42 0.36 27.54 -7.68
CA CYS A 42 0.26 28.00 -9.06
C CYS A 42 1.19 27.24 -10.03
N ARG A 43 1.95 26.27 -9.52
CA ARG A 43 2.99 25.55 -10.30
C ARG A 43 2.51 25.05 -11.67
N PHE A 44 1.27 24.64 -11.77
CA PHE A 44 0.73 24.02 -12.97
C PHE A 44 -0.44 24.78 -13.60
N LEU A 45 -0.63 26.05 -13.22
CA LEU A 45 -1.69 26.86 -13.83
C LEU A 45 -1.53 26.94 -15.35
N PRO A 46 -2.63 26.89 -16.14
CA PRO A 46 -2.59 26.87 -17.59
C PRO A 46 -2.22 28.22 -18.23
N ILE A 47 -1.98 29.24 -17.41
CA ILE A 47 -1.60 30.60 -17.84
C ILE A 47 -0.20 30.88 -17.30
N PRO A 48 0.75 31.34 -18.11
CA PRO A 48 2.11 31.64 -17.66
C PRO A 48 2.11 32.76 -16.63
N ILE A 49 2.83 32.53 -15.52
CA ILE A 49 3.03 33.48 -14.44
C ILE A 49 4.47 33.92 -14.44
N ALA A 50 4.68 35.21 -14.74
CA ALA A 50 5.99 35.83 -14.63
C ALA A 50 6.19 36.37 -13.19
N PHE A 51 7.27 35.97 -12.54
CA PHE A 51 7.65 36.49 -11.22
C PHE A 51 9.13 36.82 -11.19
N GLY A 52 9.44 38.11 -11.20
CA GLY A 52 10.80 38.61 -11.33
C GLY A 52 11.40 38.37 -12.72
N LYS A 53 12.70 38.51 -12.82
CA LYS A 53 13.49 38.31 -14.04
C LYS A 53 14.33 37.01 -13.90
N LYS A 54 14.65 36.41 -15.03
CA LYS A 54 15.60 35.28 -15.06
C LYS A 54 16.96 35.74 -14.57
N LYS A 55 17.59 34.93 -13.74
CA LYS A 55 18.95 35.17 -13.21
C LYS A 55 19.92 34.17 -13.84
N GLU A 56 21.01 34.69 -14.41
CA GLU A 56 22.11 33.88 -14.98
C GLU A 56 23.40 34.05 -14.17
N TRP A 57 24.20 33.01 -14.13
CA TRP A 57 25.54 33.10 -13.54
C TRP A 57 26.51 33.67 -14.55
N LYS A 58 27.05 34.86 -14.27
CA LYS A 58 28.15 35.49 -15.03
C LYS A 58 29.26 35.87 -14.05
N ASP A 59 30.48 35.43 -14.33
CA ASP A 59 31.66 35.71 -13.52
C ASP A 59 31.53 35.45 -12.00
N GLY A 60 30.84 34.35 -11.66
CA GLY A 60 30.62 33.97 -10.24
C GLY A 60 29.55 34.77 -9.49
N LYS A 61 28.78 35.63 -10.21
CA LYS A 61 27.67 36.39 -9.65
C LYS A 61 26.38 36.09 -10.42
N GLN A 62 25.26 36.10 -9.70
CA GLN A 62 23.94 36.07 -10.33
C GLN A 62 23.61 37.46 -10.89
N VAL A 63 23.33 37.54 -12.18
CA VAL A 63 22.94 38.76 -12.88
C VAL A 63 21.52 38.57 -13.42
N GLU A 64 20.67 39.55 -13.21
CA GLU A 64 19.33 39.55 -13.78
C GLU A 64 19.39 39.82 -15.30
N THR A 65 18.61 39.07 -16.05
CA THR A 65 18.43 39.27 -17.50
C THR A 65 17.21 40.16 -17.77
N ASN A 66 17.01 40.52 -19.02
CA ASN A 66 15.78 41.25 -19.45
C ASN A 66 14.58 40.33 -19.63
N GLU A 67 14.74 38.99 -19.53
CA GLU A 67 13.67 38.03 -19.73
C GLU A 67 12.86 37.81 -18.45
N ASP A 68 11.54 37.70 -18.63
CA ASP A 68 10.64 37.37 -17.51
C ASP A 68 10.89 35.95 -17.04
N ASN A 69 10.90 35.77 -15.70
CA ASN A 69 11.00 34.48 -15.09
C ASN A 69 9.60 33.84 -14.97
N VAL A 70 9.22 32.99 -15.94
CA VAL A 70 7.98 32.21 -15.88
C VAL A 70 8.21 31.04 -14.96
N ILE A 71 7.44 30.99 -13.86
CA ILE A 71 7.64 30.07 -12.72
C ILE A 71 6.81 28.81 -12.79
N ASN A 72 5.82 28.73 -13.65
CA ASN A 72 4.89 27.61 -13.73
C ASN A 72 4.99 26.86 -15.06
N GLU A 73 4.59 25.60 -15.02
CA GLU A 73 4.46 24.73 -16.19
C GLU A 73 3.00 24.72 -16.65
N THR A 74 2.72 25.36 -17.80
CA THR A 74 1.35 25.52 -18.30
C THR A 74 0.78 24.28 -18.98
N TYR A 75 1.62 23.31 -19.32
CA TYR A 75 1.23 22.05 -19.95
C TYR A 75 1.88 20.86 -19.26
N PRO A 76 1.41 20.54 -18.02
CA PRO A 76 2.01 19.52 -17.18
C PRO A 76 1.83 18.11 -17.77
N LEU A 77 2.66 17.18 -17.30
CA LEU A 77 2.77 15.84 -17.88
C LEU A 77 1.44 15.10 -17.96
N TRP A 78 0.60 15.20 -16.93
CA TRP A 78 -0.69 14.47 -16.87
C TRP A 78 -1.75 14.96 -17.86
N THR A 79 -1.56 16.13 -18.47
CA THR A 79 -2.47 16.65 -19.50
C THR A 79 -2.09 16.18 -20.91
N ARG A 80 -0.90 15.58 -21.06
CA ARG A 80 -0.39 15.07 -22.33
C ARG A 80 -0.94 13.68 -22.61
N LYS A 81 -0.98 13.28 -23.88
CA LYS A 81 -1.42 11.94 -24.24
C LYS A 81 -0.37 10.90 -23.86
N PRO A 82 -0.76 9.76 -23.24
CA PRO A 82 0.20 8.71 -22.86
C PRO A 82 1.08 8.21 -24.02
N VAL A 83 0.55 8.20 -25.24
CA VAL A 83 1.28 7.73 -26.44
C VAL A 83 2.44 8.65 -26.85
N GLU A 84 2.46 9.88 -26.37
CA GLU A 84 3.50 10.90 -26.65
C GLU A 84 4.63 10.84 -25.60
N LEU A 85 4.46 10.06 -24.53
CA LEU A 85 5.34 10.04 -23.37
C LEU A 85 6.16 8.75 -23.32
N LYS A 86 7.38 8.89 -22.79
CA LYS A 86 8.30 7.80 -22.53
C LYS A 86 8.42 7.56 -21.02
N ASP A 87 8.87 6.40 -20.64
CA ASP A 87 9.09 6.03 -19.21
C ASP A 87 9.95 7.06 -18.48
N GLU A 88 10.96 7.62 -19.14
CA GLU A 88 11.83 8.63 -18.52
C GLU A 88 11.10 9.94 -18.22
N ASP A 89 10.08 10.32 -18.99
CA ASP A 89 9.26 11.49 -18.72
C ASP A 89 8.49 11.34 -17.41
N TYR A 90 7.92 10.13 -17.18
CA TYR A 90 7.22 9.80 -15.94
C TYR A 90 8.16 9.77 -14.75
N LYS A 91 9.34 9.17 -14.87
CA LYS A 91 10.33 9.12 -13.79
C LYS A 91 10.87 10.50 -13.46
N LYS A 92 11.13 11.33 -14.47
CA LYS A 92 11.56 12.72 -14.28
C LYS A 92 10.50 13.50 -13.51
N PHE A 93 9.25 13.40 -13.92
CA PHE A 93 8.14 14.07 -13.26
C PHE A 93 7.96 13.59 -11.81
N TYR A 94 8.13 12.29 -11.55
CA TYR A 94 8.10 11.76 -10.19
C TYR A 94 9.20 12.35 -9.32
N ARG A 95 10.44 12.41 -9.79
CA ARG A 95 11.58 13.02 -9.08
C ARG A 95 11.37 14.51 -8.80
N GLU A 96 10.70 15.22 -9.70
CA GLU A 96 10.34 16.63 -9.50
C GLU A 96 9.27 16.84 -8.43
N LEU A 97 8.31 15.93 -8.31
CA LEU A 97 7.28 15.97 -7.27
C LEU A 97 7.81 15.49 -5.91
N TYR A 98 8.66 14.47 -5.93
CA TYR A 98 9.16 13.76 -4.73
C TYR A 98 10.68 13.59 -4.76
N PRO A 99 11.47 14.66 -4.58
CA PRO A 99 12.93 14.63 -4.74
C PRO A 99 13.66 13.68 -3.79
N MET A 100 13.03 13.35 -2.64
CA MET A 100 13.60 12.48 -1.62
C MET A 100 13.06 11.05 -1.64
N ALA A 101 12.21 10.73 -2.61
CA ALA A 101 11.66 9.38 -2.76
C ALA A 101 12.54 8.50 -3.65
N ASP A 102 12.50 7.19 -3.38
CA ASP A 102 13.09 6.19 -4.29
C ASP A 102 12.30 6.15 -5.61
N GLU A 103 12.88 5.61 -6.67
CA GLU A 103 12.19 5.41 -7.95
C GLU A 103 10.89 4.61 -7.76
N PRO A 104 9.79 4.98 -8.43
CA PRO A 104 8.53 4.27 -8.32
C PRO A 104 8.60 2.88 -8.97
N LEU A 105 7.82 1.95 -8.48
CA LEU A 105 7.72 0.60 -9.04
C LEU A 105 7.15 0.62 -10.47
N PHE A 106 6.10 1.40 -10.67
CA PHE A 106 5.43 1.71 -11.93
C PHE A 106 4.41 2.83 -11.72
N TRP A 107 3.70 3.19 -12.79
CA TRP A 107 2.70 4.27 -12.77
C TRP A 107 1.48 3.92 -13.62
N ILE A 108 0.43 4.67 -13.36
CA ILE A 108 -0.83 4.64 -14.13
C ILE A 108 -1.13 6.05 -14.59
N HIS A 109 -1.22 6.26 -15.90
CA HIS A 109 -1.69 7.51 -16.47
C HIS A 109 -3.21 7.44 -16.64
N LEU A 110 -3.91 8.31 -15.91
CA LEU A 110 -5.37 8.47 -15.99
C LEU A 110 -5.68 9.51 -17.08
N ASN A 111 -6.55 9.16 -18.01
CA ASN A 111 -7.03 10.08 -19.04
C ASN A 111 -8.44 9.65 -19.44
N VAL A 112 -9.44 10.31 -18.89
CA VAL A 112 -10.87 10.01 -19.04
C VAL A 112 -11.60 11.31 -19.30
N ASP A 113 -12.47 11.29 -20.30
CA ASP A 113 -13.31 12.41 -20.70
C ASP A 113 -14.81 12.11 -20.57
N TYR A 114 -15.17 10.86 -20.36
CA TYR A 114 -16.56 10.43 -20.16
C TYR A 114 -16.63 9.19 -19.25
N PRO A 115 -17.54 9.09 -18.29
CA PRO A 115 -18.67 9.99 -17.95
C PRO A 115 -18.30 11.19 -17.06
N PHE A 116 -17.05 11.38 -16.78
CA PHE A 116 -16.48 12.51 -16.03
C PHE A 116 -15.08 12.82 -16.57
N ASN A 117 -14.62 14.04 -16.36
CA ASN A 117 -13.27 14.42 -16.74
C ASN A 117 -12.31 14.08 -15.59
N LEU A 118 -11.34 13.25 -15.88
CA LEU A 118 -10.31 12.83 -14.92
C LEU A 118 -8.99 12.64 -15.67
N THR A 119 -8.02 13.41 -15.29
CA THR A 119 -6.64 13.22 -15.72
C THR A 119 -5.73 13.04 -14.51
N GLY A 120 -4.55 12.49 -14.70
CA GLY A 120 -3.61 12.34 -13.60
C GLY A 120 -2.58 11.27 -13.85
N ILE A 121 -1.61 11.18 -12.94
CA ILE A 121 -0.62 10.12 -12.92
C ILE A 121 -0.49 9.64 -11.48
N LEU A 122 -0.78 8.36 -11.28
CA LEU A 122 -0.62 7.69 -10.00
C LEU A 122 0.63 6.81 -10.05
N TYR A 123 1.48 6.94 -9.06
CA TYR A 123 2.72 6.18 -8.92
C TYR A 123 2.63 5.22 -7.73
N PHE A 124 3.14 4.02 -7.92
CA PHE A 124 3.33 3.04 -6.85
C PHE A 124 4.72 3.24 -6.25
N PRO A 125 4.84 3.85 -5.08
CA PRO A 125 6.12 4.03 -4.41
C PRO A 125 6.57 2.72 -3.75
N LYS A 126 7.85 2.62 -3.43
CA LYS A 126 8.34 1.61 -2.48
C LYS A 126 7.92 2.01 -1.07
N VAL A 127 7.08 1.19 -0.43
CA VAL A 127 6.58 1.45 0.92
C VAL A 127 7.57 0.95 1.94
N LYS A 128 8.23 1.86 2.66
CA LYS A 128 9.06 1.54 3.82
C LYS A 128 8.17 1.37 5.06
N SER A 129 8.65 0.70 6.07
CA SER A 129 8.01 0.09 7.23
C SER A 129 6.92 0.87 8.01
N ASN A 130 6.54 2.09 7.63
CA ASN A 130 5.50 2.86 8.31
C ASN A 130 4.46 3.40 7.33
N ILE A 131 3.32 2.69 7.26
CA ILE A 131 2.20 3.00 6.35
C ILE A 131 1.62 4.40 6.61
N GLU A 132 1.53 4.83 7.87
CA GLU A 132 0.89 6.10 8.21
C GLU A 132 1.68 7.33 7.74
N LEU A 133 3.01 7.24 7.73
CA LEU A 133 3.87 8.32 7.25
C LEU A 133 3.85 8.48 5.72
N GLN A 134 3.26 7.54 5.00
CA GLN A 134 3.23 7.53 3.53
C GLN A 134 1.87 7.92 2.95
N LYS A 135 0.85 8.07 3.78
CA LYS A 135 -0.47 8.56 3.36
C LYS A 135 -0.40 10.02 2.88
N ASN A 136 -1.37 10.39 2.05
CA ASN A 136 -1.59 11.78 1.62
C ASN A 136 -0.43 12.39 0.82
N LYS A 137 0.05 11.65 -0.18
CA LYS A 137 1.03 12.12 -1.16
C LYS A 137 0.44 12.37 -2.55
N ILE A 138 -0.85 12.13 -2.73
CA ILE A 138 -1.55 12.48 -3.97
C ILE A 138 -1.97 13.95 -3.89
N GLN A 139 -1.59 14.73 -4.89
CA GLN A 139 -1.99 16.12 -5.03
C GLN A 139 -3.24 16.22 -5.90
N LEU A 140 -4.28 16.86 -5.39
CA LEU A 140 -5.51 17.10 -6.11
C LEU A 140 -5.49 18.47 -6.78
N TYR A 141 -5.85 18.48 -8.04
CA TYR A 141 -6.03 19.68 -8.87
C TYR A 141 -7.46 19.73 -9.42
N CYS A 142 -7.89 20.93 -9.75
CA CYS A 142 -9.10 21.21 -10.50
C CYS A 142 -8.75 22.20 -11.64
N ASN A 143 -8.76 21.73 -12.87
CA ASN A 143 -8.28 22.50 -14.02
C ASN A 143 -6.86 23.07 -13.78
N GLN A 144 -5.93 22.22 -13.37
CA GLN A 144 -4.54 22.55 -13.06
C GLN A 144 -4.34 23.52 -11.87
N VAL A 145 -5.41 23.89 -11.17
CA VAL A 145 -5.34 24.69 -9.93
C VAL A 145 -5.23 23.74 -8.74
N TYR A 146 -4.18 23.90 -7.93
CA TYR A 146 -3.99 23.09 -6.72
C TYR A 146 -5.15 23.28 -5.74
N VAL A 147 -5.65 22.16 -5.22
CA VAL A 147 -6.75 22.11 -4.23
C VAL A 147 -6.24 21.65 -2.87
N THR A 148 -5.72 20.43 -2.80
CA THR A 148 -5.28 19.81 -1.55
C THR A 148 -4.34 18.63 -1.82
N ASP A 149 -3.61 18.21 -0.80
CA ASP A 149 -2.85 16.95 -0.75
C ASP A 149 -3.56 15.87 0.07
N SER A 150 -4.75 16.16 0.62
CA SER A 150 -5.61 15.19 1.28
C SER A 150 -6.72 14.75 0.32
N VAL A 151 -6.64 13.49 -0.12
CA VAL A 151 -7.60 12.88 -1.07
C VAL A 151 -8.54 11.90 -0.38
N GLU A 152 -8.69 11.99 0.95
CA GLU A 152 -9.66 11.19 1.70
C GLU A 152 -11.07 11.36 1.13
N GLY A 153 -11.75 10.23 0.92
CA GLY A 153 -13.08 10.20 0.32
C GLY A 153 -13.13 10.35 -1.20
N ILE A 154 -12.04 10.74 -1.87
CA ILE A 154 -11.94 10.81 -3.34
C ILE A 154 -11.37 9.51 -3.89
N VAL A 155 -10.32 9.00 -3.27
CA VAL A 155 -9.75 7.70 -3.59
C VAL A 155 -10.05 6.72 -2.46
N PRO A 156 -10.16 5.42 -2.75
CA PRO A 156 -10.23 4.39 -1.72
C PRO A 156 -9.03 4.45 -0.77
N ASP A 157 -9.24 4.10 0.50
CA ASP A 157 -8.20 4.20 1.54
C ASP A 157 -6.88 3.50 1.17
N PHE A 158 -6.94 2.33 0.54
CA PHE A 158 -5.74 1.61 0.12
C PHE A 158 -4.94 2.34 -0.98
N LEU A 159 -5.57 3.24 -1.74
CA LEU A 159 -4.93 4.05 -2.76
C LEU A 159 -4.36 5.36 -2.22
N THR A 160 -4.66 5.73 -0.97
CA THR A 160 -4.03 6.90 -0.31
C THR A 160 -2.53 6.71 -0.08
N LEU A 161 -2.05 5.47 -0.20
CA LEU A 161 -0.62 5.14 -0.15
C LEU A 161 0.12 5.44 -1.46
N LEU A 162 -0.60 5.69 -2.55
CA LEU A 162 0.00 6.07 -3.83
C LEU A 162 0.51 7.50 -3.79
N HIS A 163 1.45 7.79 -4.66
CA HIS A 163 1.92 9.14 -4.94
C HIS A 163 1.32 9.63 -6.26
N GLY A 164 1.37 10.93 -6.52
CA GLY A 164 1.04 11.48 -7.84
C GLY A 164 0.08 12.65 -7.84
N VAL A 165 -0.62 12.77 -8.94
CA VAL A 165 -1.52 13.88 -9.23
C VAL A 165 -2.85 13.36 -9.74
N ILE A 166 -3.94 13.92 -9.27
CA ILE A 166 -5.29 13.77 -9.81
C ILE A 166 -5.81 15.16 -10.15
N ASP A 167 -6.33 15.34 -11.35
CA ASP A 167 -6.93 16.58 -11.83
C ASP A 167 -8.33 16.28 -12.39
N SER A 168 -9.36 16.86 -11.77
CA SER A 168 -10.74 16.68 -12.21
C SER A 168 -11.58 17.91 -11.89
N PRO A 169 -12.23 18.52 -12.90
CA PRO A 169 -13.20 19.59 -12.69
C PRO A 169 -14.53 19.09 -12.09
N ASP A 170 -14.78 17.79 -12.18
CA ASP A 170 -16.05 17.16 -11.75
C ASP A 170 -16.07 16.79 -10.25
N ILE A 171 -14.96 17.02 -9.55
CA ILE A 171 -14.92 16.88 -8.09
C ILE A 171 -15.52 18.15 -7.48
N PRO A 172 -16.66 18.04 -6.75
CA PRO A 172 -17.31 19.19 -6.18
C PRO A 172 -16.46 19.79 -5.07
N LEU A 173 -16.07 21.05 -5.27
CA LEU A 173 -15.35 21.84 -4.29
C LEU A 173 -16.31 22.84 -3.66
N ASN A 174 -16.15 23.11 -2.36
CA ASN A 174 -16.83 24.25 -1.78
C ASN A 174 -16.19 25.57 -2.25
N VAL A 175 -16.86 26.69 -1.96
CA VAL A 175 -16.40 28.04 -2.37
C VAL A 175 -14.98 28.35 -1.89
N SER A 176 -14.61 27.85 -0.73
CA SER A 176 -13.27 28.00 -0.13
C SER A 176 -12.24 26.97 -0.64
N ARG A 177 -12.66 25.99 -1.44
CA ARG A 177 -11.84 24.86 -1.91
C ARG A 177 -11.22 24.03 -0.78
N SER A 178 -11.69 24.19 0.45
CA SER A 178 -11.13 23.55 1.65
C SER A 178 -11.85 22.27 2.08
N TYR A 179 -12.99 21.96 1.46
CA TYR A 179 -13.81 20.80 1.83
C TYR A 179 -14.34 20.08 0.60
N LEU A 180 -14.14 18.78 0.56
CA LEU A 180 -14.69 17.89 -0.45
C LEU A 180 -16.06 17.43 0.00
N GLN A 181 -17.10 17.69 -0.80
CA GLN A 181 -18.41 17.16 -0.52
C GLN A 181 -18.50 15.70 -0.97
N SER A 182 -19.01 14.83 -0.11
CA SER A 182 -19.34 13.45 -0.46
C SER A 182 -20.49 13.45 -1.47
N ASP A 183 -20.17 13.35 -2.75
CA ASP A 183 -21.14 13.32 -3.86
C ASP A 183 -21.09 11.97 -4.59
N SER A 184 -22.16 11.66 -5.30
CA SER A 184 -22.27 10.48 -6.17
C SER A 184 -21.17 10.43 -7.24
N ASN A 185 -20.69 11.58 -7.72
CA ASN A 185 -19.60 11.67 -8.69
C ASN A 185 -18.26 11.26 -8.09
N VAL A 186 -17.97 11.65 -6.85
CA VAL A 186 -16.77 11.24 -6.11
C VAL A 186 -16.70 9.72 -5.98
N LYS A 187 -17.83 9.06 -5.65
CA LYS A 187 -17.89 7.60 -5.60
C LYS A 187 -17.60 6.94 -6.94
N LYS A 188 -18.15 7.50 -8.04
CA LYS A 188 -17.88 6.99 -9.40
C LYS A 188 -16.41 7.13 -9.78
N ILE A 189 -15.79 8.28 -9.46
CA ILE A 189 -14.36 8.52 -9.69
C ILE A 189 -13.53 7.53 -8.88
N SER A 190 -13.83 7.36 -7.60
CA SER A 190 -13.16 6.40 -6.69
C SER A 190 -13.23 4.97 -7.23
N THR A 191 -14.42 4.50 -7.60
CA THR A 191 -14.62 3.17 -8.20
C THR A 191 -13.85 3.01 -9.51
N TYR A 192 -13.83 4.04 -10.35
CA TYR A 192 -13.10 4.02 -11.61
C TYR A 192 -11.58 3.91 -11.39
N ILE A 193 -11.02 4.70 -10.47
CA ILE A 193 -9.60 4.64 -10.11
C ILE A 193 -9.25 3.24 -9.60
N SER A 194 -10.04 2.68 -8.68
CA SER A 194 -9.85 1.33 -8.15
C SER A 194 -9.84 0.29 -9.27
N LYS A 195 -10.77 0.41 -10.22
CA LYS A 195 -10.83 -0.45 -11.41
C LYS A 195 -9.57 -0.34 -12.26
N LYS A 196 -9.12 0.88 -12.57
CA LYS A 196 -7.91 1.10 -13.39
C LYS A 196 -6.65 0.57 -12.72
N VAL A 197 -6.55 0.72 -11.39
CA VAL A 197 -5.46 0.15 -10.60
C VAL A 197 -5.46 -1.38 -10.71
N SER A 198 -6.59 -2.03 -10.48
CA SER A 198 -6.67 -3.50 -10.58
C SER A 198 -6.40 -4.00 -12.00
N ASP A 199 -6.91 -3.33 -13.03
CA ASP A 199 -6.67 -3.69 -14.44
C ASP A 199 -5.18 -3.55 -14.79
N ARG A 200 -4.49 -2.52 -14.29
CA ARG A 200 -3.05 -2.33 -14.50
C ARG A 200 -2.22 -3.39 -13.80
N LEU A 201 -2.52 -3.69 -12.55
CA LEU A 201 -1.85 -4.75 -11.79
C LEU A 201 -2.02 -6.11 -12.49
N GLN A 202 -3.22 -6.44 -12.93
CA GLN A 202 -3.50 -7.65 -13.69
C GLN A 202 -2.74 -7.70 -15.02
N ALA A 203 -2.63 -6.56 -15.71
CA ALA A 203 -1.88 -6.48 -16.96
C ALA A 203 -0.37 -6.72 -16.73
N ILE A 204 0.24 -6.15 -15.70
CA ILE A 204 1.65 -6.40 -15.35
C ILE A 204 1.84 -7.88 -15.03
N PHE A 205 0.99 -8.47 -14.19
CA PHE A 205 1.04 -9.90 -13.87
C PHE A 205 0.96 -10.80 -15.11
N LYS A 206 0.07 -10.50 -16.05
CA LYS A 206 -0.10 -11.30 -17.27
C LYS A 206 1.04 -11.13 -18.27
N ASN A 207 1.59 -9.93 -18.39
CA ASN A 207 2.62 -9.61 -19.39
C ASN A 207 4.01 -10.04 -18.95
N ASP A 208 4.32 -9.86 -17.66
CA ASP A 208 5.61 -10.27 -17.09
C ASP A 208 5.40 -10.70 -15.63
N ARG A 209 5.10 -11.99 -15.47
CA ARG A 209 4.90 -12.60 -14.16
C ARG A 209 6.16 -12.51 -13.30
N LYS A 210 7.33 -12.68 -13.88
CA LYS A 210 8.60 -12.66 -13.15
C LYS A 210 8.87 -11.27 -12.58
N GLU A 211 8.67 -10.21 -13.37
CA GLU A 211 8.77 -8.83 -12.90
C GLU A 211 7.77 -8.57 -11.77
N PHE A 212 6.53 -9.10 -11.87
CA PHE A 212 5.52 -8.94 -10.84
C PHE A 212 5.92 -9.64 -9.53
N GLU A 213 6.48 -10.85 -9.61
CA GLU A 213 7.00 -11.59 -8.45
C GLU A 213 8.17 -10.84 -7.78
N GLU A 214 9.11 -10.31 -8.55
CA GLU A 214 10.23 -9.51 -8.04
C GLU A 214 9.78 -8.23 -7.30
N LYS A 215 8.63 -7.68 -7.68
CA LYS A 215 8.02 -6.50 -7.05
C LYS A 215 6.99 -6.84 -5.97
N TRP A 216 6.68 -8.12 -5.76
CA TRP A 216 5.57 -8.54 -4.91
C TRP A 216 5.69 -8.03 -3.47
N ASP A 217 6.87 -8.08 -2.87
CA ASP A 217 7.07 -7.65 -1.48
C ASP A 217 6.77 -6.16 -1.27
N ASP A 218 6.97 -5.34 -2.30
CA ASP A 218 6.60 -3.92 -2.30
C ASP A 218 5.11 -3.70 -2.68
N LEU A 219 4.51 -4.60 -3.48
CA LEU A 219 3.14 -4.49 -3.96
C LEU A 219 2.11 -5.09 -3.01
N LYS A 220 2.49 -6.12 -2.25
CA LYS A 220 1.55 -6.87 -1.41
C LYS A 220 0.75 -5.97 -0.46
N ILE A 221 1.34 -4.91 0.05
CA ILE A 221 0.67 -4.00 0.98
C ILE A 221 -0.55 -3.31 0.35
N PHE A 222 -0.40 -2.81 -0.88
CA PHE A 222 -1.49 -2.16 -1.63
C PHE A 222 -2.58 -3.17 -1.98
N ILE A 223 -2.17 -4.35 -2.47
CA ILE A 223 -3.09 -5.39 -2.92
C ILE A 223 -3.86 -5.96 -1.72
N ASN A 224 -3.17 -6.33 -0.65
CA ASN A 224 -3.79 -6.87 0.55
C ASN A 224 -4.72 -5.87 1.21
N TYR A 225 -4.32 -4.60 1.32
CA TYR A 225 -5.17 -3.57 1.89
C TYR A 225 -6.43 -3.34 1.04
N GLY A 226 -6.28 -3.30 -0.28
CA GLY A 226 -7.42 -3.21 -1.21
C GLY A 226 -8.37 -4.40 -1.07
N MET A 227 -7.85 -5.63 -0.99
CA MET A 227 -8.65 -6.84 -0.83
C MET A 227 -9.39 -6.88 0.51
N LEU A 228 -8.78 -6.38 1.58
CA LEU A 228 -9.40 -6.31 2.91
C LEU A 228 -10.52 -5.27 3.01
N THR A 229 -10.44 -4.20 2.23
CA THR A 229 -11.34 -3.05 2.37
C THR A 229 -12.39 -2.93 1.27
N GLN A 230 -12.19 -3.59 0.13
CA GLN A 230 -13.09 -3.48 -1.03
C GLN A 230 -13.35 -4.84 -1.68
N GLU A 231 -14.59 -5.30 -1.59
CA GLU A 231 -15.04 -6.56 -2.19
C GLU A 231 -14.83 -6.61 -3.70
N GLU A 232 -15.19 -5.54 -4.41
CA GLU A 232 -15.00 -5.46 -5.87
C GLU A 232 -13.53 -5.54 -6.29
N PHE A 233 -12.64 -5.02 -5.47
CA PHE A 233 -11.20 -5.15 -5.69
C PHE A 233 -10.73 -6.57 -5.40
N TYR A 234 -11.22 -7.21 -4.33
CA TYR A 234 -10.94 -8.62 -4.02
C TYR A 234 -11.30 -9.53 -5.19
N GLU A 235 -12.50 -9.39 -5.76
CA GLU A 235 -12.99 -10.21 -6.87
C GLU A 235 -12.09 -10.17 -8.13
N LYS A 236 -11.33 -9.11 -8.28
CA LYS A 236 -10.33 -8.98 -9.34
C LYS A 236 -8.94 -9.43 -8.91
N ALA A 237 -8.51 -8.98 -7.74
CA ALA A 237 -7.16 -9.18 -7.24
C ALA A 237 -6.88 -10.64 -6.89
N ASN A 238 -7.88 -11.44 -6.49
CA ASN A 238 -7.71 -12.86 -6.19
C ASN A 238 -7.13 -13.68 -7.36
N LYS A 239 -7.18 -13.16 -8.59
CA LYS A 239 -6.65 -13.81 -9.80
C LYS A 239 -5.16 -13.58 -10.02
N PHE A 240 -4.58 -12.59 -9.37
CA PHE A 240 -3.17 -12.23 -9.52
C PHE A 240 -2.45 -11.96 -8.18
N ALA A 241 -3.17 -11.92 -7.07
CA ALA A 241 -2.56 -11.85 -5.76
C ALA A 241 -1.75 -13.12 -5.49
N LEU A 242 -0.59 -12.94 -4.85
CA LEU A 242 0.35 -14.03 -4.64
C LEU A 242 0.46 -14.41 -3.16
N LEU A 243 0.76 -15.68 -2.95
CA LEU A 243 1.28 -16.22 -1.71
C LEU A 243 2.75 -16.54 -1.92
N LYS A 244 3.58 -16.20 -0.94
CA LYS A 244 5.01 -16.49 -0.93
C LYS A 244 5.28 -17.60 0.07
N ASP A 245 6.05 -18.61 -0.30
CA ASP A 245 6.48 -19.66 0.62
C ASP A 245 7.84 -19.37 1.26
N THR A 246 8.25 -20.21 2.18
CA THR A 246 9.54 -20.11 2.87
C THR A 246 10.76 -20.50 2.03
N ASP A 247 10.57 -20.84 0.76
CA ASP A 247 11.61 -21.06 -0.25
C ASP A 247 11.67 -19.93 -1.29
N ASP A 248 11.05 -18.78 -0.97
CA ASP A 248 10.95 -17.60 -1.85
C ASP A 248 10.27 -17.88 -3.20
N LYS A 249 9.34 -18.84 -3.24
CA LYS A 249 8.52 -19.12 -4.42
C LYS A 249 7.16 -18.46 -4.29
N TYR A 250 6.62 -18.03 -5.42
CA TYR A 250 5.36 -17.29 -5.50
C TYR A 250 4.30 -18.10 -6.23
N TYR A 251 3.08 -18.05 -5.71
CA TYR A 251 1.94 -18.79 -6.23
C TYR A 251 0.71 -17.91 -6.22
N THR A 252 -0.13 -18.03 -7.25
CA THR A 252 -1.53 -17.56 -7.12
C THR A 252 -2.28 -18.44 -6.11
N TYR A 253 -3.43 -18.00 -5.67
CA TYR A 253 -4.24 -18.80 -4.73
C TYR A 253 -4.61 -20.16 -5.30
N GLU A 254 -4.99 -20.22 -6.58
CA GLU A 254 -5.33 -21.46 -7.27
C GLU A 254 -4.11 -22.40 -7.42
N GLU A 255 -2.96 -21.87 -7.79
CA GLU A 255 -1.71 -22.64 -7.89
C GLU A 255 -1.30 -23.23 -6.54
N TYR A 256 -1.41 -22.43 -5.47
CA TYR A 256 -1.05 -22.90 -4.14
C TYR A 256 -2.02 -23.97 -3.62
N GLN A 257 -3.32 -23.78 -3.83
CA GLN A 257 -4.32 -24.81 -3.52
C GLN A 257 -4.02 -26.12 -4.21
N SER A 258 -3.69 -26.07 -5.50
CA SER A 258 -3.33 -27.26 -6.28
C SER A 258 -2.05 -27.92 -5.76
N LEU A 259 -1.05 -27.14 -5.38
CA LEU A 259 0.22 -27.62 -4.84
C LEU A 259 0.04 -28.42 -3.56
N ILE A 260 -0.76 -27.92 -2.61
CA ILE A 260 -0.86 -28.50 -1.27
C ILE A 260 -1.97 -29.54 -1.12
N LYS A 261 -2.88 -29.65 -2.09
CA LYS A 261 -4.10 -30.47 -2.01
C LYS A 261 -3.86 -31.90 -1.57
N ASP A 262 -2.89 -32.58 -2.15
CA ASP A 262 -2.66 -34.01 -1.90
C ASP A 262 -2.00 -34.26 -0.54
N ASN A 263 -1.12 -33.36 -0.11
CA ASN A 263 -0.33 -33.54 1.10
C ASN A 263 -0.90 -32.84 2.33
N GLN A 264 -1.66 -31.77 2.16
CA GLN A 264 -2.10 -30.90 3.25
C GLN A 264 -3.63 -30.88 3.43
N THR A 265 -4.33 -31.91 2.96
CA THR A 265 -5.73 -32.14 3.27
C THR A 265 -5.84 -33.01 4.52
N ASP A 266 -6.64 -32.57 5.52
CA ASP A 266 -6.90 -33.32 6.74
C ASP A 266 -7.94 -34.44 6.52
N LYS A 267 -8.18 -35.24 7.56
CA LYS A 267 -9.16 -36.36 7.52
C LYS A 267 -10.59 -35.90 7.29
N ASP A 268 -10.92 -34.66 7.59
CA ASP A 268 -12.25 -34.08 7.46
C ASP A 268 -12.43 -33.37 6.09
N GLY A 269 -11.39 -33.42 5.25
CA GLY A 269 -11.39 -32.84 3.92
C GLY A 269 -11.09 -31.34 3.90
N ASN A 270 -10.55 -30.77 4.96
CA ASN A 270 -10.12 -29.39 5.00
C ASN A 270 -8.71 -29.25 4.47
N LEU A 271 -8.47 -28.26 3.64
CA LEU A 271 -7.16 -27.90 3.12
C LEU A 271 -6.42 -27.02 4.14
N ILE A 272 -5.26 -27.48 4.59
CA ILE A 272 -4.50 -26.81 5.65
C ILE A 272 -3.35 -26.01 5.05
N TYR A 273 -3.45 -24.69 5.16
CA TYR A 273 -2.40 -23.74 4.79
C TYR A 273 -1.47 -23.57 5.98
N LEU A 274 -0.31 -24.21 5.95
CA LEU A 274 0.72 -23.98 6.95
C LEU A 274 1.43 -22.66 6.69
N TYR A 275 1.69 -21.89 7.75
CA TYR A 275 2.41 -20.63 7.61
C TYR A 275 3.36 -20.34 8.76
N ALA A 276 4.37 -19.53 8.49
CA ALA A 276 5.30 -18.96 9.45
C ALA A 276 5.22 -17.43 9.37
N THR A 277 5.47 -16.77 10.50
CA THR A 277 5.53 -15.30 10.59
C THR A 277 6.96 -14.79 10.74
N HIS A 278 7.88 -15.62 11.22
CA HIS A 278 9.29 -15.31 11.43
C HIS A 278 10.10 -16.55 11.02
N ALA A 279 10.64 -16.55 9.82
CA ALA A 279 11.29 -17.73 9.26
C ALA A 279 12.48 -18.22 10.11
N ASP A 280 13.30 -17.30 10.64
CA ASP A 280 14.47 -17.65 11.46
C ASP A 280 14.08 -18.23 12.82
N GLU A 281 13.14 -17.61 13.50
CA GLU A 281 12.68 -18.07 14.83
C GLU A 281 11.90 -19.38 14.75
N GLN A 282 11.22 -19.62 13.64
CA GLN A 282 10.39 -20.81 13.42
C GLN A 282 11.07 -21.87 12.55
N TYR A 283 12.39 -21.73 12.31
CA TYR A 283 13.14 -22.59 11.40
C TYR A 283 12.94 -24.08 11.67
N SER A 284 13.03 -24.54 12.92
CA SER A 284 12.89 -25.97 13.27
C SER A 284 11.51 -26.53 12.96
N TYR A 285 10.46 -25.71 13.09
CA TYR A 285 9.08 -26.11 12.75
C TYR A 285 8.88 -26.15 11.23
N ILE A 286 9.45 -25.18 10.52
CA ILE A 286 9.44 -25.13 9.05
C ILE A 286 10.17 -26.35 8.49
N ASP A 287 11.37 -26.65 8.98
CA ASP A 287 12.15 -27.82 8.57
C ASP A 287 11.41 -29.13 8.82
N ALA A 288 10.81 -29.29 10.00
CA ALA A 288 10.00 -30.48 10.32
C ALA A 288 8.80 -30.63 9.36
N ALA A 289 8.14 -29.50 8.98
CA ALA A 289 7.05 -29.51 8.01
C ALA A 289 7.54 -29.92 6.60
N LYS A 290 8.65 -29.33 6.15
CA LYS A 290 9.26 -29.65 4.86
C LYS A 290 9.72 -31.11 4.75
N ASN A 291 10.30 -31.67 5.81
CA ASN A 291 10.70 -33.08 5.88
C ASN A 291 9.51 -34.05 5.73
N LYS A 292 8.29 -33.59 6.06
CA LYS A 292 7.04 -34.33 5.78
C LYS A 292 6.44 -34.05 4.40
N GLY A 293 7.11 -33.28 3.56
CA GLY A 293 6.64 -32.90 2.24
C GLY A 293 5.56 -31.83 2.26
N TYR A 294 5.44 -31.06 3.36
CA TYR A 294 4.50 -29.95 3.45
C TYR A 294 5.15 -28.65 2.97
N ASN A 295 4.37 -27.80 2.32
CA ASN A 295 4.76 -26.45 1.98
C ASN A 295 4.33 -25.47 3.08
N VAL A 296 5.15 -24.48 3.36
CA VAL A 296 4.91 -23.48 4.41
C VAL A 296 4.96 -22.08 3.81
N LEU A 297 3.90 -21.32 3.98
CA LEU A 297 3.84 -19.92 3.56
C LEU A 297 4.62 -19.02 4.51
N LEU A 298 5.17 -17.93 3.99
CA LEU A 298 5.74 -16.84 4.77
C LEU A 298 4.72 -15.69 4.86
N MET A 299 4.18 -15.48 6.06
CA MET A 299 3.18 -14.46 6.37
C MET A 299 3.76 -13.48 7.40
N ASP A 300 4.74 -12.67 6.95
CA ASP A 300 5.54 -11.75 7.77
C ASP A 300 5.11 -10.28 7.64
N GLY A 301 4.09 -10.03 6.85
CA GLY A 301 3.59 -8.67 6.57
C GLY A 301 2.62 -8.16 7.64
N GLN A 302 2.52 -6.83 7.75
CA GLN A 302 1.67 -6.15 8.73
C GLN A 302 0.17 -6.48 8.59
N LEU A 303 -0.29 -6.80 7.37
CA LEU A 303 -1.69 -7.12 7.09
C LEU A 303 -1.96 -8.64 7.07
N ASP A 304 -0.95 -9.48 7.24
CA ASP A 304 -1.08 -10.91 6.98
C ASP A 304 -2.01 -11.61 7.98
N VAL A 305 -2.09 -11.13 9.22
CA VAL A 305 -3.06 -11.66 10.22
C VAL A 305 -4.51 -11.40 9.76
N ALA A 306 -4.78 -10.20 9.25
CA ALA A 306 -6.09 -9.85 8.70
C ALA A 306 -6.38 -10.63 7.41
N MET A 307 -5.36 -10.78 6.54
CA MET A 307 -5.45 -11.59 5.32
C MET A 307 -5.78 -13.04 5.62
N VAL A 308 -5.11 -13.66 6.58
CA VAL A 308 -5.41 -15.05 7.01
C VAL A 308 -6.89 -15.18 7.39
N SER A 309 -7.39 -14.27 8.23
CA SER A 309 -8.80 -14.30 8.68
C SER A 309 -9.79 -14.13 7.52
N MET A 310 -9.50 -13.25 6.57
CA MET A 310 -10.33 -13.03 5.39
C MET A 310 -10.28 -14.23 4.44
N LEU A 311 -9.09 -14.77 4.16
CA LEU A 311 -8.93 -15.91 3.25
C LEU A 311 -9.60 -17.18 3.77
N GLU A 312 -9.59 -17.43 5.10
CA GLU A 312 -10.35 -18.54 5.70
C GLU A 312 -11.86 -18.42 5.49
N GLN A 313 -12.39 -17.19 5.44
CA GLN A 313 -13.81 -16.97 5.14
C GLN A 313 -14.13 -17.14 3.67
N LYS A 314 -13.18 -16.79 2.79
CA LYS A 314 -13.37 -16.85 1.32
C LYS A 314 -13.11 -18.24 0.74
N PHE A 315 -12.21 -19.01 1.34
CA PHE A 315 -11.85 -20.34 0.85
C PHE A 315 -12.69 -21.41 1.55
N GLU A 316 -13.49 -22.10 0.77
CA GLU A 316 -14.29 -23.22 1.30
C GLU A 316 -13.39 -24.34 1.84
N LYS A 317 -13.74 -24.90 2.98
CA LYS A 317 -13.02 -26.01 3.60
C LYS A 317 -11.51 -25.78 3.69
N SER A 318 -11.10 -24.58 4.05
CA SER A 318 -9.70 -24.20 4.20
C SER A 318 -9.43 -23.67 5.61
N ARG A 319 -8.24 -23.92 6.10
CA ARG A 319 -7.79 -23.46 7.41
C ARG A 319 -6.33 -23.04 7.33
N PHE A 320 -6.01 -21.92 7.95
CA PHE A 320 -4.63 -21.45 8.10
C PHE A 320 -4.12 -21.85 9.49
N THR A 321 -2.97 -22.52 9.53
CA THR A 321 -2.38 -23.00 10.77
C THR A 321 -0.90 -22.64 10.82
N ARG A 322 -0.49 -21.94 11.88
CA ARG A 322 0.92 -21.58 12.04
C ARG A 322 1.74 -22.81 12.41
N VAL A 323 2.94 -22.95 11.84
CA VAL A 323 3.78 -24.16 11.97
C VAL A 323 4.16 -24.52 13.40
N ASP A 324 4.18 -23.54 14.32
CA ASP A 324 4.50 -23.73 15.74
C ASP A 324 3.27 -23.83 16.65
N SER A 325 2.07 -23.97 16.06
CA SER A 325 0.82 -24.03 16.85
C SER A 325 0.58 -25.38 17.51
N ASP A 326 1.14 -26.44 16.97
CA ASP A 326 1.08 -27.80 17.51
C ASP A 326 2.26 -28.65 16.97
N VAL A 327 2.39 -29.87 17.42
CA VAL A 327 3.35 -30.83 16.87
C VAL A 327 2.99 -31.16 15.43
N ILE A 328 4.01 -31.44 14.62
CA ILE A 328 3.87 -31.60 13.16
C ILE A 328 2.81 -32.63 12.75
N ASP A 329 2.66 -33.72 13.53
CA ASP A 329 1.69 -34.78 13.26
C ASP A 329 0.24 -34.38 13.52
N ARG A 330 0.04 -33.25 14.21
CA ARG A 330 -1.28 -32.71 14.52
C ARG A 330 -1.65 -31.46 13.71
N LEU A 331 -0.67 -30.81 13.12
CA LEU A 331 -0.93 -29.64 12.26
C LEU A 331 -1.87 -30.02 11.11
N ILE A 332 -1.68 -31.23 10.57
CA ILE A 332 -2.56 -31.81 9.54
C ILE A 332 -2.99 -33.19 10.03
N ALA A 333 -4.17 -33.26 10.60
CA ALA A 333 -4.70 -34.51 11.16
C ALA A 333 -5.15 -35.46 10.04
N LYS A 334 -4.31 -36.42 9.67
CA LYS A 334 -4.62 -37.44 8.62
C LYS A 334 -5.28 -38.69 9.17
N GLU A 335 -5.00 -39.04 10.43
CA GLU A 335 -5.52 -40.23 11.11
C GLU A 335 -6.12 -39.84 12.46
N GLU A 336 -6.89 -40.78 13.07
CA GLU A 336 -7.31 -40.63 14.45
C GLU A 336 -6.10 -40.66 15.40
N ARG A 337 -6.21 -39.92 16.53
CA ARG A 337 -5.14 -39.81 17.54
C ARG A 337 -4.62 -41.15 17.93
N LYS A 338 -3.34 -41.43 17.68
CA LYS A 338 -2.60 -42.46 18.41
C LYS A 338 -2.10 -41.84 19.72
N ASP A 339 -2.62 -42.26 20.83
CA ASP A 339 -2.08 -41.89 22.12
C ASP A 339 -0.62 -42.32 22.26
N ALA A 340 0.16 -41.55 23.02
CA ALA A 340 1.52 -41.94 23.34
C ALA A 340 1.52 -43.35 23.95
N SER A 341 2.53 -44.14 23.60
CA SER A 341 2.67 -45.53 24.09
C SER A 341 2.87 -45.67 25.61
N LEU A 342 2.88 -44.58 26.36
CA LEU A 342 3.03 -44.52 27.81
C LEU A 342 1.69 -44.76 28.50
N GLU A 343 1.72 -45.52 29.60
CA GLU A 343 0.58 -45.69 30.49
C GLU A 343 0.19 -44.39 31.19
N ALA A 344 -1.06 -44.22 31.59
CA ALA A 344 -1.57 -43.01 32.23
C ALA A 344 -0.72 -42.53 33.41
N GLY A 345 -0.31 -43.43 34.29
CA GLY A 345 0.55 -43.14 35.44
C GLY A 345 1.95 -42.64 35.05
N GLN A 346 2.51 -43.15 33.97
CA GLN A 346 3.80 -42.68 33.43
C GLN A 346 3.69 -41.28 32.84
N ARG A 347 2.60 -40.98 32.13
CA ARG A 347 2.30 -39.63 31.58
C ARG A 347 2.18 -38.59 32.68
N ASP A 348 1.49 -38.93 33.80
CA ASP A 348 1.30 -38.00 34.92
C ASP A 348 2.62 -37.70 35.65
N ILE A 349 3.45 -38.73 35.86
CA ILE A 349 4.78 -38.56 36.45
C ILE A 349 5.65 -37.68 35.59
N LEU A 350 5.72 -37.96 34.28
CA LEU A 350 6.52 -37.20 33.34
C LEU A 350 6.05 -35.74 33.29
N SER A 351 4.77 -35.49 33.14
CA SER A 351 4.19 -34.14 33.15
C SER A 351 4.48 -33.40 34.45
N SER A 352 4.46 -34.07 35.60
CA SER A 352 4.79 -33.47 36.88
C SER A 352 6.25 -33.06 37.00
N ILE A 353 7.16 -33.88 36.47
CA ILE A 353 8.59 -33.56 36.43
C ILE A 353 8.86 -32.29 35.61
N PHE A 354 8.30 -32.21 34.40
CA PHE A 354 8.47 -31.07 33.55
C PHE A 354 7.84 -29.81 34.13
N ARG A 355 6.62 -29.88 34.69
CA ARG A 355 5.96 -28.72 35.33
C ARG A 355 6.82 -28.08 36.42
N ARG A 356 7.56 -28.88 37.19
CA ARG A 356 8.44 -28.39 38.27
C ARG A 356 9.67 -27.63 37.75
N GLN A 357 10.08 -27.87 36.51
CA GLN A 357 11.24 -27.25 35.89
C GLN A 357 10.87 -26.02 35.08
N LEU A 358 9.58 -25.74 34.88
CA LEU A 358 9.15 -24.58 34.08
C LEU A 358 9.47 -23.28 34.81
N PRO A 359 10.01 -22.28 34.09
CA PRO A 359 10.26 -20.98 34.68
C PRO A 359 8.94 -20.25 34.95
N GLN A 360 8.86 -19.58 36.11
CA GLN A 360 7.75 -18.67 36.38
C GLN A 360 7.94 -17.39 35.63
N MET A 361 7.14 -17.18 34.59
CA MET A 361 7.17 -15.95 33.76
C MET A 361 5.90 -15.13 34.00
N LYS A 362 6.07 -13.81 34.21
CA LYS A 362 4.92 -12.89 34.25
C LYS A 362 4.21 -12.89 32.89
N LYS A 363 2.92 -13.17 32.86
CA LYS A 363 2.04 -13.19 31.66
C LYS A 363 2.22 -14.41 30.71
N VAL A 364 2.93 -15.46 31.11
CA VAL A 364 3.03 -16.69 30.33
C VAL A 364 2.65 -17.87 31.22
N GLU A 365 1.66 -18.63 30.78
CA GLU A 365 1.24 -19.88 31.43
C GLU A 365 1.62 -21.05 30.54
N PHE A 366 2.34 -22.02 31.10
CA PHE A 366 2.75 -23.21 30.39
C PHE A 366 1.83 -24.38 30.75
N ASN A 367 1.31 -25.06 29.73
CA ASN A 367 0.67 -26.36 29.88
C ASN A 367 1.63 -27.45 29.41
N VAL A 368 1.79 -28.50 30.19
CA VAL A 368 2.66 -29.63 29.84
C VAL A 368 1.80 -30.81 29.43
N GLU A 369 1.98 -31.23 28.17
CA GLU A 369 1.34 -32.42 27.61
C GLU A 369 2.38 -33.42 27.15
N THR A 370 2.08 -34.71 27.38
CA THR A 370 2.89 -35.83 26.85
C THR A 370 2.26 -36.36 25.58
N GLN A 371 3.06 -36.39 24.51
CA GLN A 371 2.60 -36.81 23.19
C GLN A 371 3.67 -37.62 22.47
N SER A 372 3.25 -38.40 21.48
CA SER A 372 4.20 -38.99 20.52
C SER A 372 4.71 -37.89 19.58
N LEU A 373 6.03 -37.66 19.57
CA LEU A 373 6.69 -36.69 18.70
C LEU A 373 7.32 -37.37 17.47
N GLY A 374 7.01 -38.62 17.21
CA GLY A 374 7.60 -39.41 16.13
C GLY A 374 9.01 -39.93 16.47
N GLU A 375 9.53 -40.85 15.65
CA GLU A 375 10.85 -41.49 15.89
C GLU A 375 12.03 -40.50 15.71
N THR A 376 11.88 -39.47 14.92
CA THR A 376 12.92 -38.46 14.60
C THR A 376 12.67 -37.10 15.25
N GLY A 377 11.61 -36.98 16.04
CA GLY A 377 11.23 -35.72 16.70
C GLY A 377 12.15 -35.32 17.83
N THR A 378 12.27 -34.02 18.09
CA THR A 378 12.94 -33.52 19.28
C THR A 378 12.15 -33.93 20.53
N PRO A 379 12.81 -34.34 21.66
CA PRO A 379 12.13 -34.86 22.83
C PRO A 379 11.27 -33.83 23.57
N ILE A 380 11.46 -32.55 23.30
CA ILE A 380 10.69 -31.44 23.87
C ILE A 380 10.39 -30.44 22.76
N MET A 381 9.15 -29.99 22.69
CA MET A 381 8.71 -28.96 21.76
C MET A 381 7.86 -27.92 22.50
N ILE A 382 8.04 -26.66 22.22
CA ILE A 382 7.22 -25.57 22.76
C ILE A 382 6.28 -25.09 21.64
N THR A 383 4.98 -25.20 21.90
CA THR A 383 3.96 -24.81 20.92
C THR A 383 3.09 -23.68 21.49
N GLN A 384 2.53 -22.86 20.61
CA GLN A 384 1.56 -21.84 20.99
C GLN A 384 0.29 -22.03 20.17
N SER A 385 -0.80 -22.45 20.80
CA SER A 385 -2.03 -22.76 20.09
C SER A 385 -2.53 -21.57 19.27
N GLU A 386 -3.02 -21.87 18.08
CA GLU A 386 -3.57 -20.88 17.14
C GLU A 386 -4.71 -20.06 17.78
N TYR A 387 -5.59 -20.76 18.53
CA TYR A 387 -6.70 -20.14 19.24
C TYR A 387 -6.24 -19.07 20.24
N MET A 388 -5.29 -19.40 21.11
CA MET A 388 -4.79 -18.46 22.12
C MET A 388 -4.10 -17.24 21.51
N ARG A 389 -3.49 -17.40 20.35
CA ARG A 389 -2.83 -16.31 19.65
C ARG A 389 -3.81 -15.35 19.00
N ARG A 390 -4.91 -15.87 18.42
CA ARG A 390 -5.95 -15.04 17.79
C ARG A 390 -6.81 -14.27 18.80
N MET A 391 -6.77 -14.67 20.07
CA MET A 391 -7.48 -14.00 21.17
C MET A 391 -6.68 -12.84 21.81
N LYS A 392 -5.42 -12.65 21.43
CA LYS A 392 -4.57 -11.52 21.84
C LYS A 392 -4.68 -10.38 20.84
#